data_f1b868e17d755b046e0d0874e6589fb9
#
_entry.id   f1b868e17d755b046e0d0874e6589fb9
#
_cell.length_a   1.000
_cell.length_b   1.000
_cell.length_c   1.000
_cell.angle_alpha   90.00
_cell.angle_beta   90.00
_cell.angle_gamma   90.00
#
_symmetry.space_group_name_H-M   'P 1'
#
loop_
_entity.id
_entity.type
_entity.pdbx_description
1 polymer ?
#
loop_
_entity_poly.entity_id
_entity_poly.type
_entity_poly.pdbx_seq_one_letter_code
_entity_poly.pdbx_strand_id
1 'polypeptide(L)'
;MSLYNVIIRPFVKNMDRERASKIALKYFAAIGKIPFGRVINRWIHDNKPKGLQKEVFGLSFYNPIGLGAGLDRYGELYNDLNNLGFSFVEVGPMDAHGISKAIENIQKDPQDDILAVCICKDYFNAFTLGYDFFDFFVLDIHDAQTCTDILDSVLEARIAEQTYKPIILKVPDTVTCSELESLSDYCLINNVDGMELRSIEHIRIVSRHCKNKLPIIANCHIDTPEKAREAFIEGADLVEIRTGLLREGPGIVTQTLDYLLKTSRQQSTTNGSTI
;
A
#
# COMPACT_ATOMS: atom_id res chain seq x y z
N MET A 1 -10.02 -5.46 -23.75
CA MET A 1 -10.77 -4.46 -22.93
C MET A 1 -11.30 -5.19 -21.72
N SER A 2 -11.01 -4.73 -20.51
CA SER A 2 -11.53 -5.33 -19.26
C SER A 2 -13.05 -5.11 -19.17
N LEU A 3 -13.78 -6.10 -18.66
CA LEU A 3 -15.23 -5.99 -18.37
C LEU A 3 -15.53 -4.78 -17.47
N TYR A 4 -14.63 -4.48 -16.54
CA TYR A 4 -14.66 -3.29 -15.68
C TYR A 4 -14.73 -2.01 -16.51
N ASN A 5 -13.91 -1.88 -17.54
CA ASN A 5 -13.83 -0.67 -18.36
C ASN A 5 -15.09 -0.41 -19.17
N VAL A 6 -15.83 -1.47 -19.53
CA VAL A 6 -17.08 -1.36 -20.29
C VAL A 6 -18.27 -1.09 -19.37
N ILE A 7 -18.34 -1.77 -18.22
CA ILE A 7 -19.52 -1.74 -17.34
C ILE A 7 -19.38 -0.71 -16.21
N ILE A 8 -18.25 -0.67 -15.51
CA ILE A 8 -18.11 0.09 -14.26
C ILE A 8 -17.52 1.49 -14.48
N ARG A 9 -16.46 1.58 -15.28
CA ARG A 9 -15.72 2.82 -15.53
C ARG A 9 -16.60 4.01 -15.96
N PRO A 10 -17.59 3.87 -16.85
CA PRO A 10 -18.46 4.98 -17.25
C PRO A 10 -19.23 5.60 -16.09
N PHE A 11 -19.58 4.79 -15.08
CA PHE A 11 -20.33 5.24 -13.92
C PHE A 11 -19.42 5.85 -12.84
N VAL A 12 -18.24 5.27 -12.58
CA VAL A 12 -17.38 5.71 -11.49
C VAL A 12 -16.52 6.93 -11.83
N LYS A 13 -16.28 7.19 -13.13
CA LYS A 13 -15.36 8.25 -13.59
C LYS A 13 -15.74 9.66 -13.09
N ASN A 14 -17.04 9.92 -12.94
CA ASN A 14 -17.59 11.24 -12.58
C ASN A 14 -18.23 11.24 -11.18
N MET A 15 -18.07 10.16 -10.41
CA MET A 15 -18.63 10.04 -9.05
C MET A 15 -17.63 10.53 -7.99
N ASP A 16 -18.16 10.90 -6.84
CA ASP A 16 -17.35 11.07 -5.64
C ASP A 16 -16.66 9.75 -5.25
N ARG A 17 -15.53 9.88 -4.54
CA ARG A 17 -14.65 8.75 -4.21
C ARG A 17 -15.36 7.67 -3.40
N GLU A 18 -16.23 8.05 -2.46
CA GLU A 18 -16.91 7.08 -1.58
C GLU A 18 -17.90 6.21 -2.35
N ARG A 19 -18.71 6.82 -3.23
CA ARG A 19 -19.67 6.08 -4.08
C ARG A 19 -18.94 5.21 -5.10
N ALA A 20 -17.88 5.74 -5.72
CA ALA A 20 -17.04 4.98 -6.63
C ALA A 20 -16.45 3.74 -5.97
N SER A 21 -15.92 3.86 -4.75
CA SER A 21 -15.40 2.74 -3.97
C SER A 21 -16.47 1.68 -3.68
N LYS A 22 -17.67 2.08 -3.26
CA LYS A 22 -18.79 1.16 -2.98
C LYS A 22 -19.22 0.37 -4.23
N ILE A 23 -19.23 1.00 -5.41
CA ILE A 23 -19.57 0.34 -6.68
C ILE A 23 -18.47 -0.64 -7.08
N ALA A 24 -17.20 -0.22 -6.99
CA ALA A 24 -16.06 -1.07 -7.31
C ALA A 24 -16.00 -2.31 -6.40
N LEU A 25 -16.20 -2.14 -5.09
CA LEU A 25 -16.27 -3.26 -4.14
C LEU A 25 -17.38 -4.26 -4.48
N LYS A 26 -18.59 -3.77 -4.82
CA LYS A 26 -19.68 -4.64 -5.26
C LYS A 26 -19.33 -5.42 -6.53
N TYR A 27 -18.62 -4.81 -7.45
CA TYR A 27 -18.15 -5.48 -8.68
C TYR A 27 -17.15 -6.58 -8.35
N PHE A 28 -16.11 -6.30 -7.53
CA PHE A 28 -15.12 -7.30 -7.14
C PHE A 28 -15.73 -8.44 -6.33
N ALA A 29 -16.62 -8.12 -5.37
CA ALA A 29 -17.38 -9.11 -4.62
C ALA A 29 -18.25 -10.01 -5.52
N ALA A 30 -18.84 -9.45 -6.57
CA ALA A 30 -19.65 -10.22 -7.51
C ALA A 30 -18.78 -11.20 -8.33
N ILE A 31 -17.60 -10.78 -8.77
CA ILE A 31 -16.65 -11.65 -9.47
C ILE A 31 -16.16 -12.77 -8.57
N GLY A 32 -15.83 -12.48 -7.32
CA GLY A 32 -15.40 -13.49 -6.35
C GLY A 32 -16.45 -14.59 -6.09
N LYS A 33 -17.73 -14.30 -6.28
CA LYS A 33 -18.85 -15.25 -6.11
C LYS A 33 -19.14 -16.12 -7.35
N ILE A 34 -18.61 -15.76 -8.52
CA ILE A 34 -18.75 -16.58 -9.72
C ILE A 34 -17.94 -17.86 -9.58
N PRO A 35 -18.47 -19.04 -9.87
CA PRO A 35 -17.68 -20.28 -9.88
C PRO A 35 -16.41 -20.10 -10.71
N PHE A 36 -15.25 -20.42 -10.12
CA PHE A 36 -13.91 -20.19 -10.70
C PHE A 36 -13.53 -18.71 -10.95
N GLY A 37 -14.35 -17.74 -10.55
CA GLY A 37 -14.10 -16.30 -10.77
C GLY A 37 -12.78 -15.84 -10.17
N ARG A 38 -12.44 -16.25 -8.94
CA ARG A 38 -11.15 -15.98 -8.29
C ARG A 38 -9.98 -16.57 -9.08
N VAL A 39 -10.08 -17.82 -9.52
CA VAL A 39 -9.04 -18.52 -10.29
C VAL A 39 -8.81 -17.82 -11.64
N ILE A 40 -9.86 -17.46 -12.33
CA ILE A 40 -9.79 -16.74 -13.62
C ILE A 40 -9.18 -15.36 -13.43
N ASN A 41 -9.61 -14.63 -12.39
CA ASN A 41 -9.11 -13.30 -12.09
C ASN A 41 -7.61 -13.34 -11.75
N ARG A 42 -7.20 -14.30 -10.92
CA ARG A 42 -5.80 -14.57 -10.61
C ARG A 42 -5.01 -14.90 -11.86
N TRP A 43 -5.49 -15.80 -12.71
CA TRP A 43 -4.82 -16.17 -13.95
C TRP A 43 -4.63 -15.00 -14.92
N ILE A 44 -5.59 -14.06 -14.97
CA ILE A 44 -5.52 -12.87 -15.84
C ILE A 44 -4.59 -11.78 -15.29
N HIS A 45 -4.57 -11.60 -13.97
CA HIS A 45 -3.95 -10.44 -13.32
C HIS A 45 -2.73 -10.78 -12.47
N ASP A 46 -2.59 -12.03 -11.98
CA ASP A 46 -1.45 -12.46 -11.14
C ASP A 46 -0.20 -12.67 -12.02
N ASN A 47 0.27 -11.59 -12.57
CA ASN A 47 1.53 -11.55 -13.28
C ASN A 47 2.65 -11.25 -12.27
N LYS A 48 3.38 -12.30 -11.85
CA LYS A 48 4.58 -12.16 -10.99
C LYS A 48 5.82 -11.96 -11.86
N PRO A 49 6.07 -10.75 -12.37
CA PRO A 49 7.14 -10.50 -13.32
C PRO A 49 8.49 -10.65 -12.64
N LYS A 50 9.38 -11.44 -13.23
CA LYS A 50 10.77 -11.54 -12.76
C LYS A 50 11.48 -10.19 -12.93
N GLY A 51 12.22 -9.77 -11.89
CA GLY A 51 13.04 -8.56 -11.92
C GLY A 51 12.38 -7.32 -11.32
N LEU A 52 11.21 -7.46 -10.68
CA LEU A 52 10.57 -6.40 -9.91
C LEU A 52 10.40 -6.76 -8.42
N GLN A 53 10.97 -7.87 -7.97
CA GLN A 53 10.95 -8.24 -6.56
C GLN A 53 11.69 -7.20 -5.73
N LYS A 54 11.19 -6.92 -4.55
CA LYS A 54 11.76 -5.98 -3.58
C LYS A 54 11.80 -6.61 -2.19
N GLU A 55 12.93 -6.41 -1.50
CA GLU A 55 13.04 -6.65 -0.07
C GLU A 55 12.95 -5.30 0.64
N VAL A 56 11.90 -5.08 1.42
CA VAL A 56 11.64 -3.82 2.14
C VAL A 56 11.14 -4.15 3.54
N PHE A 57 11.59 -3.47 4.56
CA PHE A 57 11.27 -3.70 5.99
C PHE A 57 11.45 -5.15 6.47
N GLY A 58 12.31 -5.95 5.81
CA GLY A 58 12.46 -7.39 6.10
C GLY A 58 11.36 -8.29 5.49
N LEU A 59 10.50 -7.75 4.65
CA LEU A 59 9.47 -8.48 3.91
C LEU A 59 9.82 -8.58 2.43
N SER A 60 9.47 -9.73 1.81
CA SER A 60 9.71 -10.03 0.39
C SER A 60 8.48 -9.75 -0.45
N PHE A 61 8.52 -8.68 -1.25
CA PHE A 61 7.45 -8.32 -2.17
C PHE A 61 7.77 -8.84 -3.57
N TYR A 62 6.84 -9.60 -4.20
CA TYR A 62 7.08 -10.14 -5.55
C TYR A 62 6.96 -9.09 -6.66
N ASN A 63 6.42 -7.92 -6.36
CA ASN A 63 6.53 -6.69 -7.13
C ASN A 63 6.35 -5.47 -6.21
N PRO A 64 6.71 -4.25 -6.62
CA PRO A 64 6.68 -3.09 -5.73
C PRO A 64 5.31 -2.38 -5.66
N ILE A 65 4.21 -3.03 -6.06
CA ILE A 65 2.88 -2.40 -6.13
C ILE A 65 1.93 -3.05 -5.15
N GLY A 66 1.36 -2.23 -4.26
CA GLY A 66 0.33 -2.60 -3.32
C GLY A 66 -0.99 -1.88 -3.57
N LEU A 67 -2.03 -2.32 -2.87
CA LEU A 67 -3.31 -1.65 -2.77
C LEU A 67 -3.38 -0.88 -1.45
N GLY A 68 -3.48 0.45 -1.51
CA GLY A 68 -3.56 1.31 -0.34
C GLY A 68 -4.93 1.29 0.34
N ALA A 69 -4.94 1.59 1.64
CA ALA A 69 -6.13 1.65 2.48
C ALA A 69 -7.24 2.57 1.95
N GLY A 70 -8.47 2.30 2.38
CA GLY A 70 -9.67 3.08 2.06
C GLY A 70 -10.54 2.49 0.96
N LEU A 71 -10.20 1.33 0.42
CA LEU A 71 -11.09 0.57 -0.45
C LEU A 71 -11.78 -0.54 0.35
N ASP A 72 -11.04 -1.49 0.88
CA ASP A 72 -11.54 -2.57 1.75
C ASP A 72 -11.27 -2.26 3.22
N ARG A 73 -12.25 -1.64 3.88
CA ARG A 73 -12.01 -1.14 5.23
C ARG A 73 -11.81 -2.23 6.26
N TYR A 74 -12.49 -3.36 6.12
CA TYR A 74 -12.51 -4.41 7.13
C TYR A 74 -12.02 -5.77 6.62
N GLY A 75 -11.27 -5.79 5.50
CA GLY A 75 -10.75 -7.03 4.95
C GLY A 75 -11.82 -8.01 4.46
N GLU A 76 -12.96 -7.49 3.96
CA GLU A 76 -14.05 -8.33 3.43
C GLU A 76 -13.70 -8.94 2.05
N LEU A 77 -12.81 -8.29 1.32
CA LEU A 77 -12.48 -8.63 -0.07
C LEU A 77 -10.96 -8.68 -0.32
N TYR A 78 -10.13 -8.63 0.73
CA TYR A 78 -8.68 -8.52 0.56
C TYR A 78 -8.09 -9.60 -0.36
N ASN A 79 -8.63 -10.83 -0.28
CA ASN A 79 -8.24 -11.94 -1.15
C ASN A 79 -8.61 -11.72 -2.61
N ASP A 80 -9.82 -11.22 -2.87
CA ASP A 80 -10.28 -10.92 -4.22
C ASP A 80 -9.49 -9.76 -4.83
N LEU A 81 -9.10 -8.79 -4.00
CA LEU A 81 -8.30 -7.64 -4.40
C LEU A 81 -6.84 -8.01 -4.64
N ASN A 82 -6.27 -8.88 -3.81
CA ASN A 82 -4.90 -9.35 -4.01
C ASN A 82 -4.74 -10.15 -5.31
N ASN A 83 -5.74 -10.94 -5.71
CA ASN A 83 -5.78 -11.63 -7.00
C ASN A 83 -5.77 -10.69 -8.24
N LEU A 84 -5.71 -9.36 -8.04
CA LEU A 84 -5.52 -8.38 -9.12
C LEU A 84 -4.04 -8.10 -9.43
N GLY A 85 -3.11 -8.81 -8.77
CA GLY A 85 -1.67 -8.70 -9.01
C GLY A 85 -0.93 -7.74 -8.07
N PHE A 86 -1.58 -7.27 -7.01
CA PHE A 86 -0.93 -6.54 -5.93
C PHE A 86 -0.03 -7.47 -5.12
N SER A 87 1.14 -7.01 -4.70
CA SER A 87 2.05 -7.77 -3.84
C SER A 87 1.68 -7.67 -2.35
N PHE A 88 0.86 -6.70 -1.99
CA PHE A 88 0.27 -6.54 -0.67
C PHE A 88 -1.05 -5.77 -0.76
N VAL A 89 -1.88 -5.95 0.24
CA VAL A 89 -3.13 -5.19 0.42
C VAL A 89 -3.09 -4.52 1.79
N GLU A 90 -3.34 -3.22 1.83
CA GLU A 90 -3.54 -2.45 3.05
C GLU A 90 -5.02 -2.26 3.31
N VAL A 91 -5.54 -2.86 4.38
CA VAL A 91 -6.92 -2.68 4.84
C VAL A 91 -7.04 -1.53 5.84
N GLY A 92 -8.21 -0.97 5.99
CA GLY A 92 -8.45 0.19 6.87
C GLY A 92 -8.81 1.47 6.09
N PRO A 93 -8.65 2.66 6.70
CA PRO A 93 -8.19 2.93 8.07
C PRO A 93 -9.22 2.54 9.13
N MET A 94 -8.73 2.10 10.30
CA MET A 94 -9.59 1.62 11.38
C MET A 94 -9.00 1.87 12.79
N ASP A 95 -9.85 1.71 13.80
CA ASP A 95 -9.52 1.67 15.22
C ASP A 95 -9.56 0.22 15.74
N ALA A 96 -9.36 0.01 17.05
CA ALA A 96 -9.37 -1.31 17.67
C ALA A 96 -10.69 -2.09 17.41
N HIS A 97 -11.83 -1.41 17.39
CA HIS A 97 -13.11 -2.07 17.05
C HIS A 97 -13.13 -2.55 15.59
N GLY A 98 -12.61 -1.74 14.67
CA GLY A 98 -12.44 -2.10 13.27
C GLY A 98 -11.49 -3.28 13.07
N ILE A 99 -10.39 -3.34 13.84
CA ILE A 99 -9.45 -4.47 13.86
C ILE A 99 -10.15 -5.78 14.23
N SER A 100 -10.97 -5.79 15.30
CA SER A 100 -11.72 -6.99 15.70
C SER A 100 -12.59 -7.51 14.55
N LYS A 101 -13.27 -6.61 13.84
CA LYS A 101 -14.11 -6.98 12.68
C LYS A 101 -13.25 -7.48 11.50
N ALA A 102 -12.10 -6.88 11.25
CA ALA A 102 -11.19 -7.33 10.20
C ALA A 102 -10.65 -8.72 10.48
N ILE A 103 -10.26 -9.01 11.72
CA ILE A 103 -9.81 -10.34 12.15
C ILE A 103 -10.86 -11.41 11.86
N GLU A 104 -12.14 -11.15 12.19
CA GLU A 104 -13.21 -12.07 11.87
C GLU A 104 -13.34 -12.38 10.37
N ASN A 105 -13.09 -11.39 9.51
CA ASN A 105 -13.15 -11.58 8.06
C ASN A 105 -11.93 -12.34 7.54
N ILE A 106 -10.73 -12.01 8.02
CA ILE A 106 -9.47 -12.68 7.66
C ILE A 106 -9.51 -14.16 8.05
N GLN A 107 -10.00 -14.48 9.24
CA GLN A 107 -10.14 -15.88 9.72
C GLN A 107 -11.11 -16.71 8.89
N LYS A 108 -12.10 -16.10 8.22
CA LYS A 108 -13.05 -16.81 7.34
C LYS A 108 -12.41 -17.23 6.01
N ASP A 109 -11.41 -16.52 5.54
CA ASP A 109 -10.79 -16.73 4.22
C ASP A 109 -9.28 -16.40 4.28
N PRO A 110 -8.49 -17.12 5.09
CA PRO A 110 -7.07 -16.84 5.29
C PRO A 110 -6.26 -17.07 4.01
N GLN A 111 -5.23 -16.23 3.79
CA GLN A 111 -4.25 -16.39 2.70
C GLN A 111 -2.83 -16.11 3.20
N ASP A 112 -1.85 -16.54 2.39
CA ASP A 112 -0.42 -16.37 2.67
C ASP A 112 0.18 -15.10 2.02
N ASP A 113 -0.66 -14.22 1.44
CA ASP A 113 -0.20 -12.98 0.81
C ASP A 113 -0.02 -11.87 1.87
N ILE A 114 0.89 -10.92 1.63
CA ILE A 114 1.19 -9.84 2.58
C ILE A 114 -0.03 -8.96 2.80
N LEU A 115 -0.45 -8.88 4.06
CA LEU A 115 -1.60 -8.09 4.51
C LEU A 115 -1.16 -7.02 5.50
N ALA A 116 -1.35 -5.77 5.12
CA ALA A 116 -1.10 -4.61 5.96
C ALA A 116 -2.38 -4.04 6.56
N VAL A 117 -2.24 -3.29 7.64
CA VAL A 117 -3.35 -2.56 8.25
C VAL A 117 -3.01 -1.10 8.51
N CYS A 118 -3.93 -0.22 8.12
CA CYS A 118 -3.89 1.20 8.45
C CYS A 118 -4.68 1.46 9.74
N ILE A 119 -4.01 1.96 10.77
CA ILE A 119 -4.59 2.34 12.05
C ILE A 119 -4.68 3.87 12.10
N CYS A 120 -5.86 4.42 12.40
CA CYS A 120 -6.07 5.87 12.44
C CYS A 120 -6.52 6.40 13.81
N LYS A 121 -6.75 5.51 14.77
CA LYS A 121 -7.19 5.85 16.13
C LYS A 121 -6.97 4.67 17.07
N ASP A 122 -6.84 4.96 18.39
CA ASP A 122 -6.65 3.93 19.44
C ASP A 122 -5.47 3.02 19.10
N TYR A 123 -4.34 3.65 18.73
CA TYR A 123 -3.20 3.03 18.07
C TYR A 123 -2.62 1.84 18.84
N PHE A 124 -2.42 2.01 20.17
CA PHE A 124 -1.87 0.98 21.03
C PHE A 124 -2.76 -0.28 21.07
N ASN A 125 -4.06 -0.11 21.37
CA ASN A 125 -4.98 -1.24 21.45
C ASN A 125 -5.21 -1.89 20.07
N ALA A 126 -5.32 -1.07 19.01
CA ALA A 126 -5.48 -1.57 17.65
C ALA A 126 -4.25 -2.38 17.19
N PHE A 127 -3.03 -1.90 17.48
CA PHE A 127 -1.78 -2.57 17.17
C PHE A 127 -1.69 -3.92 17.91
N THR A 128 -1.85 -3.91 19.23
CA THR A 128 -1.75 -5.13 20.07
C THR A 128 -2.78 -6.19 19.64
N LEU A 129 -4.03 -5.77 19.39
CA LEU A 129 -5.10 -6.68 18.96
C LEU A 129 -4.84 -7.29 17.58
N GLY A 130 -4.26 -6.52 16.66
CA GLY A 130 -3.98 -6.93 15.28
C GLY A 130 -2.67 -7.70 15.09
N TYR A 131 -1.80 -7.77 16.11
CA TYR A 131 -0.41 -8.16 15.94
C TYR A 131 -0.20 -9.50 15.21
N ASP A 132 -0.96 -10.54 15.56
CA ASP A 132 -0.82 -11.87 14.96
C ASP A 132 -1.46 -12.01 13.58
N PHE A 133 -2.22 -11.02 13.12
CA PHE A 133 -3.06 -11.12 11.94
C PHE A 133 -2.55 -10.32 10.74
N PHE A 134 -1.68 -9.33 10.97
CA PHE A 134 -1.14 -8.48 9.92
C PHE A 134 0.38 -8.62 9.82
N ASP A 135 0.92 -8.42 8.62
CA ASP A 135 2.35 -8.54 8.35
C ASP A 135 3.10 -7.25 8.64
N PHE A 136 2.45 -6.09 8.46
CA PHE A 136 2.96 -4.79 8.87
C PHE A 136 1.84 -3.80 9.18
N PHE A 137 2.20 -2.73 9.89
CA PHE A 137 1.26 -1.74 10.42
C PHE A 137 1.57 -0.36 9.90
N VAL A 138 0.56 0.33 9.39
CA VAL A 138 0.63 1.74 8.99
C VAL A 138 -0.13 2.58 10.00
N LEU A 139 0.55 3.49 10.67
CA LEU A 139 -0.04 4.41 11.65
C LEU A 139 -0.37 5.73 10.96
N ASP A 140 -1.64 5.94 10.60
CA ASP A 140 -2.14 7.17 9.97
C ASP A 140 -2.40 8.23 11.04
N ILE A 141 -1.36 9.01 11.36
CA ILE A 141 -1.37 10.00 12.43
C ILE A 141 -1.67 11.36 11.83
N HIS A 142 -2.79 11.96 12.26
CA HIS A 142 -3.28 13.21 11.67
C HIS A 142 -2.67 14.47 12.29
N ASP A 143 -2.10 14.36 13.48
CA ASP A 143 -1.47 15.48 14.19
C ASP A 143 0.03 15.22 14.36
N ALA A 144 0.84 16.03 13.70
CA ALA A 144 2.29 15.91 13.74
C ALA A 144 2.87 16.09 15.17
N GLN A 145 2.20 16.86 16.03
CA GLN A 145 2.66 17.10 17.42
C GLN A 145 2.53 15.87 18.31
N THR A 146 1.58 14.97 17.99
CA THR A 146 1.35 13.72 18.76
C THR A 146 2.03 12.51 18.15
N CYS A 147 2.71 12.67 17.00
CA CYS A 147 3.31 11.55 16.28
C CYS A 147 4.30 10.76 17.14
N THR A 148 5.22 11.44 17.83
CA THR A 148 6.28 10.80 18.61
C THR A 148 5.73 10.02 19.80
N ASP A 149 4.79 10.59 20.55
CA ASP A 149 4.17 9.93 21.71
C ASP A 149 3.40 8.66 21.31
N ILE A 150 2.69 8.73 20.18
CA ILE A 150 1.97 7.58 19.61
C ILE A 150 2.96 6.51 19.17
N LEU A 151 4.00 6.89 18.43
CA LEU A 151 5.03 5.97 17.98
C LEU A 151 5.73 5.31 19.15
N ASP A 152 6.14 6.05 20.19
CA ASP A 152 6.78 5.50 21.37
C ASP A 152 5.93 4.41 22.01
N SER A 153 4.63 4.67 22.20
CA SER A 153 3.72 3.70 22.81
C SER A 153 3.58 2.40 22.00
N VAL A 154 3.54 2.51 20.66
CA VAL A 154 3.40 1.34 19.78
C VAL A 154 4.74 0.60 19.62
N LEU A 155 5.87 1.31 19.61
CA LEU A 155 7.21 0.72 19.60
C LEU A 155 7.51 -0.05 20.90
N GLU A 156 7.09 0.48 22.05
CA GLU A 156 7.17 -0.24 23.32
C GLU A 156 6.33 -1.53 23.28
N ALA A 157 5.11 -1.47 22.75
CA ALA A 157 4.28 -2.67 22.57
C ALA A 157 4.97 -3.71 21.67
N ARG A 158 5.59 -3.28 20.56
CA ARG A 158 6.33 -4.18 19.66
C ARG A 158 7.49 -4.91 20.36
N ILE A 159 8.20 -4.24 21.28
CA ILE A 159 9.31 -4.86 22.01
C ILE A 159 8.84 -6.05 22.87
N ALA A 160 7.61 -6.03 23.35
CA ALA A 160 7.05 -7.11 24.15
C ALA A 160 6.68 -8.37 23.32
N GLU A 161 6.63 -8.24 22.00
CA GLU A 161 6.21 -9.32 21.09
C GLU A 161 7.38 -10.22 20.68
N GLN A 162 7.07 -11.49 20.35
CA GLN A 162 8.08 -12.49 20.00
C GLN A 162 8.53 -12.41 18.53
N THR A 163 7.66 -11.94 17.65
CA THR A 163 7.92 -11.80 16.21
C THR A 163 8.03 -10.33 15.85
N TYR A 164 8.92 -10.00 14.91
CA TYR A 164 9.06 -8.63 14.45
C TYR A 164 8.00 -8.30 13.39
N LYS A 165 7.28 -7.20 13.58
CA LYS A 165 6.35 -6.65 12.59
C LYS A 165 6.73 -5.20 12.28
N PRO A 166 6.88 -4.82 11.00
CA PRO A 166 7.21 -3.47 10.61
C PRO A 166 6.12 -2.46 10.99
N ILE A 167 6.56 -1.28 11.41
CA ILE A 167 5.71 -0.12 11.72
C ILE A 167 6.07 1.01 10.77
N ILE A 168 5.09 1.51 10.03
CA ILE A 168 5.22 2.57 9.02
C ILE A 168 4.47 3.80 9.51
N LEU A 169 5.13 4.95 9.50
CA LEU A 169 4.49 6.23 9.83
C LEU A 169 3.85 6.85 8.59
N LYS A 170 2.55 7.09 8.65
CA LYS A 170 1.82 7.85 7.65
C LYS A 170 1.47 9.23 8.20
N VAL A 171 1.96 10.27 7.54
CA VAL A 171 1.78 11.65 7.97
C VAL A 171 0.77 12.40 7.12
N PRO A 172 0.09 13.44 7.65
CA PRO A 172 -0.80 14.28 6.87
C PRO A 172 -0.05 15.10 5.81
N ASP A 173 -0.73 15.48 4.73
CA ASP A 173 -0.16 16.30 3.65
C ASP A 173 0.18 17.73 4.10
N THR A 174 -0.32 18.12 5.28
CA THR A 174 -0.16 19.47 5.85
C THR A 174 1.12 19.67 6.64
N VAL A 175 1.93 18.63 6.86
CA VAL A 175 3.22 18.77 7.55
C VAL A 175 4.16 19.67 6.75
N THR A 176 4.85 20.54 7.44
CA THR A 176 5.90 21.38 6.85
C THR A 176 7.14 20.56 6.50
N CYS A 177 7.99 21.06 5.61
CA CYS A 177 9.25 20.39 5.27
C CYS A 177 10.13 20.13 6.52
N SER A 178 10.21 21.10 7.43
CA SER A 178 10.99 20.96 8.67
C SER A 178 10.44 19.91 9.63
N GLU A 179 9.12 19.83 9.77
CA GLU A 179 8.47 18.76 10.57
C GLU A 179 8.68 17.40 9.93
N LEU A 180 8.59 17.31 8.60
CA LEU A 180 8.80 16.06 7.87
C LEU A 180 10.24 15.55 8.02
N GLU A 181 11.25 16.44 7.93
CA GLU A 181 12.66 16.10 8.17
C GLU A 181 12.86 15.63 9.61
N SER A 182 12.31 16.35 10.60
CA SER A 182 12.41 15.98 12.02
C SER A 182 11.74 14.63 12.32
N LEU A 183 10.57 14.35 11.73
CA LEU A 183 9.87 13.07 11.87
C LEU A 183 10.65 11.92 11.19
N SER A 184 11.28 12.19 10.05
CA SER A 184 12.10 11.18 9.37
C SER A 184 13.39 10.85 10.15
N ASP A 185 14.02 11.84 10.77
CA ASP A 185 15.14 11.61 11.70
C ASP A 185 14.70 10.80 12.92
N TYR A 186 13.53 11.13 13.48
CA TYR A 186 12.95 10.35 14.59
C TYR A 186 12.71 8.89 14.17
N CYS A 187 12.16 8.65 12.98
CA CYS A 187 11.93 7.30 12.46
C CYS A 187 13.24 6.51 12.37
N LEU A 188 14.31 7.11 11.85
CA LEU A 188 15.61 6.46 11.73
C LEU A 188 16.25 6.13 13.09
N ILE A 189 16.11 7.02 14.07
CA ILE A 189 16.72 6.86 15.39
C ILE A 189 15.99 5.79 16.22
N ASN A 190 14.66 5.73 16.12
CA ASN A 190 13.82 4.87 16.95
C ASN A 190 13.35 3.58 16.26
N ASN A 191 13.95 3.22 15.10
CA ASN A 191 13.62 2.00 14.35
C ASN A 191 12.13 1.92 13.94
N VAL A 192 11.56 3.03 13.49
CA VAL A 192 10.34 3.01 12.67
C VAL A 192 10.78 2.58 11.27
N ASP A 193 10.10 1.61 10.69
CA ASP A 193 10.61 0.86 9.53
C ASP A 193 10.45 1.60 8.20
N GLY A 194 9.62 2.64 8.15
CA GLY A 194 9.43 3.44 6.95
C GLY A 194 8.38 4.53 7.11
N MET A 195 8.14 5.26 6.04
CA MET A 195 7.09 6.27 5.97
C MET A 195 6.17 6.04 4.77
N GLU A 196 4.86 6.25 4.95
CA GLU A 196 3.90 6.34 3.86
C GLU A 196 3.59 7.81 3.56
N LEU A 197 3.88 8.23 2.33
CA LEU A 197 3.80 9.62 1.90
C LEU A 197 2.82 9.79 0.74
N ARG A 198 2.05 10.90 0.79
CA ARG A 198 0.96 11.17 -0.17
C ARG A 198 1.34 12.16 -1.28
N SER A 199 2.54 12.74 -1.22
CA SER A 199 3.02 13.77 -2.13
C SER A 199 4.39 13.39 -2.69
N ILE A 200 4.58 13.58 -3.99
CA ILE A 200 5.88 13.38 -4.66
C ILE A 200 6.95 14.30 -4.07
N GLU A 201 6.57 15.50 -3.67
CA GLU A 201 7.48 16.46 -3.02
C GLU A 201 7.97 15.93 -1.66
N HIS A 202 7.07 15.38 -0.83
CA HIS A 202 7.43 14.77 0.45
C HIS A 202 8.36 13.57 0.26
N ILE A 203 8.10 12.72 -0.75
CA ILE A 203 8.97 11.59 -1.07
C ILE A 203 10.38 12.09 -1.38
N ARG A 204 10.51 13.11 -2.23
CA ARG A 204 11.79 13.71 -2.60
C ARG A 204 12.54 14.28 -1.40
N ILE A 205 11.83 14.97 -0.49
CA ILE A 205 12.42 15.56 0.72
C ILE A 205 12.97 14.45 1.62
N VAL A 206 12.13 13.47 2.00
CA VAL A 206 12.52 12.39 2.90
C VAL A 206 13.64 11.53 2.31
N SER A 207 13.50 11.15 1.04
CA SER A 207 14.51 10.35 0.33
C SER A 207 15.88 11.03 0.32
N ARG A 208 15.94 12.33 0.03
CA ARG A 208 17.21 13.10 0.02
C ARG A 208 17.74 13.32 1.43
N HIS A 209 16.89 13.72 2.37
CA HIS A 209 17.28 13.97 3.77
C HIS A 209 17.84 12.71 4.41
N CYS A 210 17.13 11.59 4.31
CA CYS A 210 17.53 10.29 4.86
C CYS A 210 18.55 9.53 3.99
N LYS A 211 18.96 10.07 2.85
CA LYS A 211 19.90 9.42 1.90
C LYS A 211 19.46 8.00 1.52
N ASN A 212 18.17 7.83 1.25
CA ASN A 212 17.52 6.55 0.95
C ASN A 212 17.67 5.46 2.03
N LYS A 213 17.87 5.83 3.29
CA LYS A 213 17.98 4.87 4.39
C LYS A 213 16.65 4.54 5.05
N LEU A 214 15.66 5.42 4.93
CA LEU A 214 14.31 5.22 5.42
C LEU A 214 13.42 4.79 4.26
N PRO A 215 12.89 3.56 4.26
CA PRO A 215 11.99 3.08 3.22
C PRO A 215 10.72 3.91 3.10
N ILE A 216 10.25 4.11 1.86
CA ILE A 216 9.10 4.96 1.56
C ILE A 216 8.06 4.19 0.76
N ILE A 217 6.80 4.20 1.25
CA ILE A 217 5.62 3.81 0.50
C ILE A 217 4.98 5.07 -0.11
N ALA A 218 4.80 5.10 -1.42
CA ALA A 218 4.15 6.21 -2.12
C ALA A 218 2.66 5.97 -2.28
N ASN A 219 1.82 6.79 -1.64
CA ASN A 219 0.35 6.80 -1.79
C ASN A 219 -0.12 8.11 -2.44
N CYS A 220 0.44 8.47 -3.60
CA CYS A 220 0.35 9.78 -4.26
C CYS A 220 -0.73 9.85 -5.35
N HIS A 221 -1.90 9.27 -5.15
CA HIS A 221 -2.98 9.24 -6.17
C HIS A 221 -2.54 8.65 -7.51
N ILE A 222 -1.79 7.56 -7.45
CA ILE A 222 -1.28 6.86 -8.63
C ILE A 222 -2.45 6.32 -9.47
N ASP A 223 -2.62 6.85 -10.67
CA ASP A 223 -3.65 6.44 -11.63
C ASP A 223 -3.08 6.17 -13.05
N THR A 224 -1.76 6.33 -13.22
CA THR A 224 -1.05 5.96 -14.44
C THR A 224 0.29 5.30 -14.13
N PRO A 225 0.84 4.48 -15.06
CA PRO A 225 2.17 3.89 -14.92
C PRO A 225 3.31 4.92 -14.77
N GLU A 226 3.17 6.08 -15.44
CA GLU A 226 4.16 7.16 -15.39
C GLU A 226 4.27 7.76 -14.00
N LYS A 227 3.13 7.97 -13.30
CA LYS A 227 3.14 8.46 -11.92
C LYS A 227 3.77 7.47 -10.95
N ALA A 228 3.53 6.18 -11.14
CA ALA A 228 4.20 5.15 -10.35
C ALA A 228 5.73 5.22 -10.56
N ARG A 229 6.18 5.32 -11.83
CA ARG A 229 7.59 5.48 -12.15
C ARG A 229 8.19 6.75 -11.55
N GLU A 230 7.47 7.87 -11.59
CA GLU A 230 7.89 9.14 -10.99
C GLU A 230 8.14 8.96 -9.48
N ALA A 231 7.22 8.30 -8.76
CA ALA A 231 7.39 8.03 -7.33
C ALA A 231 8.66 7.21 -7.05
N PHE A 232 8.97 6.18 -7.86
CA PHE A 232 10.21 5.41 -7.73
C PHE A 232 11.46 6.24 -8.03
N ILE A 233 11.42 7.13 -9.02
CA ILE A 233 12.55 8.02 -9.34
C ILE A 233 12.83 8.97 -8.18
N GLU A 234 11.80 9.45 -7.51
CA GLU A 234 11.94 10.37 -6.39
C GLU A 234 12.29 9.67 -5.06
N GLY A 235 12.36 8.34 -5.04
CA GLY A 235 12.89 7.56 -3.93
C GLY A 235 11.90 6.67 -3.19
N ALA A 236 10.71 6.42 -3.73
CA ALA A 236 9.82 5.42 -3.17
C ALA A 236 10.35 4.00 -3.37
N ASP A 237 10.15 3.13 -2.39
CA ASP A 237 10.46 1.69 -2.46
C ASP A 237 9.24 0.89 -2.91
N LEU A 238 8.07 1.27 -2.42
CA LEU A 238 6.78 0.67 -2.77
C LEU A 238 5.80 1.76 -3.20
N VAL A 239 4.81 1.38 -4.01
CA VAL A 239 3.76 2.28 -4.52
C VAL A 239 2.39 1.68 -4.28
N GLU A 240 1.44 2.47 -3.82
CA GLU A 240 0.05 2.07 -3.65
C GLU A 240 -0.86 2.63 -4.73
N ILE A 241 -1.61 1.74 -5.37
CA ILE A 241 -2.58 2.09 -6.42
C ILE A 241 -4.00 1.86 -5.92
N ARG A 242 -4.66 2.92 -5.46
CA ARG A 242 -6.09 2.92 -5.12
C ARG A 242 -6.92 3.68 -6.14
N THR A 243 -6.54 4.92 -6.43
CA THR A 243 -7.26 5.79 -7.37
C THR A 243 -7.24 5.21 -8.78
N GLY A 244 -6.10 4.66 -9.20
CA GLY A 244 -5.96 3.99 -10.50
C GLY A 244 -6.87 2.78 -10.64
N LEU A 245 -6.97 1.95 -9.60
CA LEU A 245 -7.88 0.81 -9.59
C LEU A 245 -9.35 1.23 -9.78
N LEU A 246 -9.79 2.29 -9.10
CA LEU A 246 -11.15 2.80 -9.23
C LEU A 246 -11.44 3.40 -10.61
N ARG A 247 -10.50 4.12 -11.21
CA ARG A 247 -10.69 4.85 -12.48
C ARG A 247 -10.42 4.00 -13.72
N GLU A 248 -9.36 3.20 -13.69
CA GLU A 248 -8.86 2.45 -14.83
C GLU A 248 -9.16 0.95 -14.75
N GLY A 249 -9.61 0.48 -13.57
CA GLY A 249 -9.92 -0.92 -13.30
C GLY A 249 -8.67 -1.78 -13.04
N PRO A 250 -8.87 -3.10 -12.87
CA PRO A 250 -7.81 -4.02 -12.43
C PRO A 250 -6.60 -4.11 -13.37
N GLY A 251 -6.77 -3.78 -14.64
CA GLY A 251 -5.66 -3.77 -15.59
C GLY A 251 -4.54 -2.76 -15.31
N ILE A 252 -4.77 -1.78 -14.43
CA ILE A 252 -3.76 -0.76 -14.09
C ILE A 252 -2.51 -1.38 -13.46
N VAL A 253 -2.66 -2.42 -12.65
CA VAL A 253 -1.52 -3.09 -12.00
C VAL A 253 -0.61 -3.73 -13.05
N THR A 254 -1.18 -4.56 -13.92
CA THR A 254 -0.43 -5.21 -15.01
C THR A 254 0.22 -4.18 -15.95
N GLN A 255 -0.51 -3.13 -16.32
CA GLN A 255 0.03 -2.06 -17.17
C GLN A 255 1.22 -1.34 -16.51
N THR A 256 1.13 -1.08 -15.20
CA THR A 256 2.20 -0.44 -14.46
C THR A 256 3.43 -1.34 -14.36
N LEU A 257 3.25 -2.63 -14.06
CA LEU A 257 4.34 -3.59 -14.01
C LEU A 257 5.04 -3.75 -15.37
N ASP A 258 4.28 -3.86 -16.46
CA ASP A 258 4.83 -3.95 -17.82
C ASP A 258 5.61 -2.67 -18.19
N TYR A 259 5.11 -1.51 -17.80
CA TYR A 259 5.77 -0.23 -18.05
C TYR A 259 7.10 -0.11 -17.29
N LEU A 260 7.10 -0.48 -16.01
CA LEU A 260 8.32 -0.49 -15.20
C LEU A 260 9.39 -1.43 -15.75
N LEU A 261 9.01 -2.65 -16.18
CA LEU A 261 9.93 -3.60 -16.81
C LEU A 261 10.52 -3.08 -18.13
N LYS A 262 9.71 -2.45 -18.98
CA LYS A 262 10.18 -1.88 -20.24
C LYS A 262 11.18 -0.76 -20.01
N THR A 263 10.88 0.14 -19.07
CA THR A 263 11.74 1.30 -18.79
C THR A 263 13.03 0.90 -18.10
N SER A 264 13.05 -0.11 -17.23
CA SER A 264 14.27 -0.63 -16.60
C SER A 264 15.22 -1.27 -17.63
N ARG A 265 14.68 -2.03 -18.59
CA ARG A 265 15.49 -2.62 -19.68
C ARG A 265 16.12 -1.58 -20.60
N GLN A 266 15.41 -0.50 -20.92
CA GLN A 266 15.92 0.60 -21.73
C GLN A 266 17.09 1.31 -21.05
N GLN A 267 17.03 1.53 -19.74
CA GLN A 267 18.13 2.15 -18.96
C GLN A 267 19.37 1.25 -18.93
N SER A 268 19.20 -0.06 -18.80
CA SER A 268 20.32 -1.02 -18.81
C SER A 268 21.02 -1.07 -20.17
N THR A 269 20.29 -0.89 -21.26
CA THR A 269 20.86 -0.89 -22.64
C THR A 269 21.61 0.41 -22.94
N THR A 270 21.14 1.54 -22.42
CA THR A 270 21.77 2.86 -22.63
C THR A 270 23.05 3.00 -21.80
N ASN A 271 23.10 2.45 -20.59
CA ASN A 271 24.30 2.46 -19.73
C ASN A 271 25.35 1.40 -20.13
N GLY A 272 24.98 0.41 -20.93
CA GLY A 272 25.90 -0.63 -21.46
C GLY A 272 26.56 -0.26 -22.78
N SER A 273 26.26 0.91 -23.35
CA SER A 273 26.85 1.35 -24.67
C SER A 273 27.97 2.35 -24.53
N THR A 274 28.54 2.52 -23.35
CA THR A 274 29.73 3.39 -23.13
C THR A 274 30.89 2.51 -22.69
N ILE A 275 31.50 1.84 -23.65
CA ILE A 275 32.90 1.33 -23.60
C ILE A 275 33.63 1.95 -24.78
#